data_dab6f0ba8282310978169c3379216713
#
_entry.id   dab6f0ba8282310978169c3379216713
#
_cell.length_a   1.000
_cell.length_b   1.000
_cell.length_c   1.000
_cell.angle_alpha   90.00
_cell.angle_beta   90.00
_cell.angle_gamma   90.00
#
_symmetry.space_group_name_H-M   'P 1'
#
loop_
_entity.id
_entity.type
_entity.pdbx_description
1 polymer ?
#
loop_
_entity_poly.entity_id
_entity_poly.type
_entity_poly.pdbx_seq_one_letter_code
_entity_poly.pdbx_strand_id
1 'polypeptide(L)'
;MSKVRIHAVEDIRWTRICDRAGDPPPKVFSQLAASEVESSMTFHEFGSDKELQLAELEYFPGAEAIMHKHDDDEIIYVVRGEMRLSSKVLNAGSSVYIPGNTYYGFTAGAAGLRIVNFRARCDVSFYATE
;
A
#
# COMPACT_ATOMS: atom_id res chain seq x y z
N MET A 1 -2.72 26.62 9.62
CA MET A 1 -1.34 26.18 9.90
C MET A 1 -1.37 24.76 10.46
N SER A 2 -0.53 23.92 9.92
CA SER A 2 -0.46 22.52 10.37
C SER A 2 0.23 22.43 11.73
N LYS A 3 -0.22 21.47 12.54
CA LYS A 3 0.39 21.16 13.83
C LYS A 3 1.20 19.88 13.70
N VAL A 4 2.17 19.70 14.57
CA VAL A 4 2.85 18.41 14.71
C VAL A 4 1.82 17.37 15.11
N ARG A 5 1.79 16.25 14.40
CA ARG A 5 0.95 15.09 14.74
C ARG A 5 1.86 13.91 15.05
N ILE A 6 1.59 13.23 16.14
CA ILE A 6 2.39 12.10 16.62
C ILE A 6 1.53 10.85 16.54
N HIS A 7 2.09 9.81 15.90
CA HIS A 7 1.43 8.52 15.76
C HIS A 7 2.33 7.47 16.43
N ALA A 8 2.20 7.38 17.76
CA ALA A 8 2.98 6.41 18.53
C ALA A 8 2.51 5.00 18.19
N VAL A 9 3.44 4.05 18.17
CA VAL A 9 3.13 2.69 17.72
C VAL A 9 1.97 2.04 18.50
N GLU A 10 1.87 2.34 19.80
CA GLU A 10 0.80 1.83 20.65
C GLU A 10 -0.58 2.37 20.31
N ASP A 11 -0.65 3.49 19.56
CA ASP A 11 -1.90 4.12 19.16
C ASP A 11 -2.31 3.76 17.72
N ILE A 12 -1.43 3.10 16.98
CA ILE A 12 -1.71 2.69 15.60
C ILE A 12 -2.74 1.57 15.59
N ARG A 13 -3.76 1.70 14.74
CA ARG A 13 -4.82 0.71 14.61
C ARG A 13 -4.83 0.17 13.18
N TRP A 14 -4.68 -1.15 13.09
CA TRP A 14 -4.68 -1.87 11.82
C TRP A 14 -6.05 -2.40 11.51
N THR A 15 -6.42 -2.42 10.24
CA THR A 15 -7.65 -3.05 9.75
C THR A 15 -7.32 -3.90 8.54
N ARG A 16 -8.14 -4.92 8.26
CA ARG A 16 -8.05 -5.58 6.96
C ARG A 16 -8.53 -4.61 5.89
N ILE A 17 -7.99 -4.73 4.68
CA ILE A 17 -8.38 -3.87 3.57
C ILE A 17 -9.89 -3.97 3.32
N CYS A 18 -10.44 -5.18 3.37
CA CYS A 18 -11.87 -5.41 3.14
C CYS A 18 -12.78 -4.76 4.20
N ASP A 19 -12.24 -4.40 5.36
CA ASP A 19 -13.02 -3.80 6.45
C ASP A 19 -12.98 -2.27 6.44
N ARG A 20 -12.32 -1.67 5.46
CA ARG A 20 -12.21 -0.21 5.35
C ARG A 20 -13.43 0.34 4.61
N ALA A 21 -14.38 0.87 5.36
CA ALA A 21 -15.58 1.47 4.78
C ALA A 21 -15.21 2.71 3.95
N GLY A 22 -15.56 2.69 2.67
CA GLY A 22 -15.38 3.82 1.76
C GLY A 22 -13.97 4.04 1.26
N ASP A 23 -12.98 3.26 1.73
CA ASP A 23 -11.59 3.45 1.31
C ASP A 23 -10.79 2.14 1.45
N PRO A 24 -10.48 1.45 0.36
CA PRO A 24 -10.97 1.77 -1.00
C PRO A 24 -12.48 1.57 -1.10
N PRO A 25 -13.13 2.21 -2.10
CA PRO A 25 -14.57 1.99 -2.32
C PRO A 25 -14.89 0.53 -2.60
N PRO A 26 -16.10 0.03 -2.23
CA PRO A 26 -16.44 -1.38 -2.42
C PRO A 26 -16.24 -1.92 -3.84
N LYS A 27 -16.48 -1.11 -4.85
CA LYS A 27 -16.26 -1.52 -6.25
C LYS A 27 -14.78 -1.79 -6.55
N VAL A 28 -13.87 -1.17 -5.81
CA VAL A 28 -12.43 -1.43 -5.96
C VAL A 28 -12.10 -2.79 -5.37
N PHE A 29 -12.75 -3.18 -4.28
CA PHE A 29 -12.51 -4.49 -3.65
C PHE A 29 -12.72 -5.64 -4.64
N SER A 30 -13.69 -5.52 -5.55
CA SER A 30 -13.94 -6.57 -6.54
C SER A 30 -12.80 -6.70 -7.57
N GLN A 31 -11.95 -5.68 -7.68
CA GLN A 31 -10.81 -5.69 -8.59
C GLN A 31 -9.53 -6.18 -7.92
N LEU A 32 -9.51 -6.25 -6.58
CA LEU A 32 -8.34 -6.71 -5.84
C LEU A 32 -8.32 -8.24 -5.77
N ALA A 33 -7.12 -8.80 -5.66
CA ALA A 33 -6.98 -10.22 -5.38
C ALA A 33 -7.56 -10.53 -3.99
N ALA A 34 -8.14 -11.72 -3.82
CA ALA A 34 -8.70 -12.13 -2.52
C ALA A 34 -7.66 -12.04 -1.40
N SER A 35 -6.42 -12.44 -1.68
CA SER A 35 -5.34 -12.36 -0.70
C SER A 35 -4.99 -10.92 -0.32
N GLU A 36 -5.19 -9.97 -1.23
CA GLU A 36 -4.92 -8.55 -0.95
C GLU A 36 -5.99 -7.96 -0.03
N VAL A 37 -7.27 -8.20 -0.30
CA VAL A 37 -8.36 -7.64 0.53
C VAL A 37 -8.33 -8.21 1.95
N GLU A 38 -7.79 -9.41 2.13
CA GLU A 38 -7.62 -10.02 3.45
C GLU A 38 -6.37 -9.51 4.19
N SER A 39 -5.47 -8.82 3.48
CA SER A 39 -4.27 -8.24 4.07
C SER A 39 -4.64 -7.02 4.91
N SER A 40 -3.72 -6.59 5.76
CA SER A 40 -3.96 -5.51 6.72
C SER A 40 -3.30 -4.22 6.29
N MET A 41 -3.88 -3.10 6.67
CA MET A 41 -3.28 -1.80 6.41
C MET A 41 -3.65 -0.79 7.49
N THR A 42 -2.86 0.27 7.54
CA THR A 42 -3.14 1.45 8.35
C THR A 42 -2.62 2.69 7.63
N PHE A 43 -3.29 3.81 7.80
CA PHE A 43 -2.74 5.10 7.40
C PHE A 43 -2.19 5.79 8.65
N HIS A 44 -0.90 6.11 8.63
CA HIS A 44 -0.32 7.02 9.63
C HIS A 44 -0.78 8.44 9.34
N GLU A 45 -0.77 8.82 8.07
CA GLU A 45 -1.33 10.07 7.56
C GLU A 45 -2.10 9.76 6.29
N PHE A 46 -3.37 10.12 6.27
CA PHE A 46 -4.20 9.90 5.08
C PHE A 46 -3.87 10.91 3.99
N GLY A 47 -3.46 12.11 4.39
CA GLY A 47 -3.13 13.17 3.45
C GLY A 47 -4.34 13.94 2.97
N SER A 48 -4.07 14.93 2.16
CA SER A 48 -5.05 15.77 1.52
C SER A 48 -4.48 16.22 0.18
N ASP A 49 -5.13 17.17 -0.49
CA ASP A 49 -4.60 17.74 -1.72
C ASP A 49 -3.20 18.34 -1.52
N LYS A 50 -2.87 18.75 -0.30
CA LYS A 50 -1.64 19.49 0.01
C LYS A 50 -0.80 18.83 1.09
N GLU A 51 -1.28 17.75 1.69
CA GLU A 51 -0.58 17.08 2.78
C GLU A 51 -0.18 15.67 2.38
N LEU A 52 0.95 15.24 2.93
CA LEU A 52 1.57 13.96 2.63
C LEU A 52 0.69 12.78 3.07
N GLN A 53 0.80 11.68 2.35
CA GLN A 53 0.14 10.42 2.72
C GLN A 53 1.20 9.38 3.09
N LEU A 54 0.97 8.67 4.18
CA LEU A 54 1.82 7.57 4.62
C LEU A 54 0.93 6.40 5.04
N ALA A 55 1.04 5.31 4.31
CA ALA A 55 0.34 4.06 4.62
C ALA A 55 1.35 2.97 4.95
N GLU A 56 0.91 2.02 5.75
CA GLU A 56 1.68 0.82 6.04
C GLU A 56 0.79 -0.39 5.77
N LEU A 57 1.33 -1.43 5.11
CA LEU A 57 0.57 -2.60 4.70
C LEU A 57 1.32 -3.87 5.11
N GLU A 58 0.54 -4.87 5.52
CA GLU A 58 1.06 -6.19 5.89
C GLU A 58 0.36 -7.23 5.05
N TYR A 59 1.11 -7.92 4.21
CA TYR A 59 0.60 -8.95 3.31
C TYR A 59 0.93 -10.34 3.81
N PHE A 60 0.00 -11.28 3.65
CA PHE A 60 0.22 -12.70 3.93
C PHE A 60 1.31 -13.27 3.03
N PRO A 61 1.97 -14.37 3.47
CA PRO A 61 2.84 -15.12 2.56
C PRO A 61 2.11 -15.49 1.27
N GLY A 62 2.70 -15.13 0.13
CA GLY A 62 2.12 -15.40 -1.17
C GLY A 62 0.99 -14.48 -1.60
N ALA A 63 0.60 -13.49 -0.79
CA ALA A 63 -0.44 -12.54 -1.17
C ALA A 63 -0.04 -11.77 -2.42
N GLU A 64 -1.04 -11.46 -3.24
CA GLU A 64 -0.81 -10.84 -4.54
C GLU A 64 -1.47 -9.46 -4.62
N ALA A 65 -0.68 -8.46 -5.00
CA ALA A 65 -1.18 -7.18 -5.45
C ALA A 65 -1.23 -7.22 -6.97
N ILE A 66 -2.44 -7.21 -7.53
CA ILE A 66 -2.63 -7.36 -8.99
C ILE A 66 -2.05 -6.17 -9.75
N MET A 67 -1.87 -6.34 -11.06
CA MET A 67 -1.43 -5.24 -11.92
C MET A 67 -2.42 -4.09 -11.86
N HIS A 68 -1.94 -2.92 -11.47
CA HIS A 68 -2.75 -1.72 -11.31
C HIS A 68 -1.87 -0.48 -11.41
N LYS A 69 -2.51 0.67 -11.47
CA LYS A 69 -1.81 1.96 -11.44
C LYS A 69 -2.58 2.95 -10.57
N HIS A 70 -1.88 3.99 -10.15
CA HIS A 70 -2.43 5.12 -9.41
C HIS A 70 -2.18 6.42 -10.17
N ASP A 71 -2.85 7.49 -9.78
CA ASP A 71 -2.66 8.79 -10.43
C ASP A 71 -1.30 9.41 -10.13
N ASP A 72 -0.84 9.28 -8.89
CA ASP A 72 0.36 9.98 -8.40
C ASP A 72 1.55 9.02 -8.24
N ASP A 73 2.73 9.63 -8.17
CA ASP A 73 3.95 8.91 -7.87
C ASP A 73 3.91 8.35 -6.45
N GLU A 74 4.61 7.25 -6.22
CA GLU A 74 4.73 6.68 -4.89
C GLU A 74 6.12 6.08 -4.67
N ILE A 75 6.51 6.03 -3.40
CA ILE A 75 7.68 5.28 -2.98
C ILE A 75 7.20 4.18 -2.06
N ILE A 76 7.66 2.96 -2.34
CA ILE A 76 7.41 1.80 -1.47
C ILE A 76 8.74 1.42 -0.84
N TYR A 77 8.73 1.27 0.49
CA TYR A 77 9.88 0.80 1.24
C TYR A 77 9.54 -0.53 1.90
N VAL A 78 10.38 -1.55 1.69
CA VAL A 78 10.17 -2.87 2.28
C VAL A 78 10.72 -2.87 3.70
N VAL A 79 9.84 -3.02 4.69
CA VAL A 79 10.20 -3.01 6.11
C VAL A 79 10.60 -4.42 6.56
N ARG A 80 9.86 -5.43 6.09
CA ARG A 80 10.05 -6.82 6.50
C ARG A 80 9.57 -7.75 5.41
N GLY A 81 10.21 -8.89 5.30
CA GLY A 81 9.82 -9.91 4.34
C GLY A 81 10.38 -9.65 2.96
N GLU A 82 9.63 -10.04 1.94
CA GLU A 82 10.12 -10.06 0.57
C GLU A 82 9.02 -9.62 -0.39
N MET A 83 9.35 -8.68 -1.27
CA MET A 83 8.47 -8.24 -2.35
C MET A 83 9.03 -8.77 -3.67
N ARG A 84 8.22 -9.52 -4.39
CA ARG A 84 8.56 -9.99 -5.74
C ARG A 84 7.88 -9.10 -6.76
N LEU A 85 8.68 -8.25 -7.39
CA LEU A 85 8.23 -7.28 -8.36
C LEU A 85 8.86 -7.62 -9.70
N SER A 86 8.04 -8.12 -10.63
CA SER A 86 8.54 -8.62 -11.92
C SER A 86 9.61 -9.70 -11.68
N SER A 87 10.79 -9.57 -12.26
CA SER A 87 11.90 -10.51 -12.06
C SER A 87 12.76 -10.21 -10.83
N LYS A 88 12.41 -9.16 -10.07
CA LYS A 88 13.21 -8.70 -8.94
C LYS A 88 12.65 -9.20 -7.61
N VAL A 89 13.55 -9.58 -6.72
CA VAL A 89 13.22 -9.93 -5.35
C VAL A 89 13.79 -8.82 -4.45
N LEU A 90 12.90 -8.13 -3.77
CA LEU A 90 13.26 -7.00 -2.91
C LEU A 90 13.10 -7.40 -1.45
N ASN A 91 14.22 -7.46 -0.74
CA ASN A 91 14.24 -7.80 0.68
C ASN A 91 14.11 -6.54 1.55
N ALA A 92 13.95 -6.74 2.85
CA ALA A 92 13.88 -5.65 3.82
C ALA A 92 15.02 -4.65 3.61
N GLY A 93 14.69 -3.38 3.63
CA GLY A 93 15.64 -2.30 3.34
C GLY A 93 15.63 -1.84 1.88
N SER A 94 14.93 -2.55 1.01
CA SER A 94 14.79 -2.15 -0.40
C SER A 94 13.69 -1.12 -0.56
N SER A 95 13.80 -0.32 -1.62
CA SER A 95 12.76 0.62 -1.98
C SER A 95 12.55 0.65 -3.48
N VAL A 96 11.38 1.11 -3.90
CA VAL A 96 11.06 1.27 -5.30
C VAL A 96 10.24 2.56 -5.49
N TYR A 97 10.61 3.33 -6.50
CA TYR A 97 9.86 4.50 -6.93
C TYR A 97 8.98 4.09 -8.11
N ILE A 98 7.68 4.33 -8.00
CA ILE A 98 6.73 4.01 -9.06
C ILE A 98 6.09 5.31 -9.52
N PRO A 99 6.37 5.75 -10.75
CA PRO A 99 5.72 6.93 -11.29
C PRO A 99 4.20 6.74 -11.38
N GLY A 100 3.47 7.83 -11.22
CA GLY A 100 2.05 7.82 -11.45
C GLY A 100 1.71 7.32 -12.83
N ASN A 101 0.54 6.73 -12.98
CA ASN A 101 0.03 6.23 -14.25
C ASN A 101 0.86 5.08 -14.84
N THR A 102 1.62 4.38 -14.00
CA THR A 102 2.45 3.23 -14.39
C THR A 102 1.86 1.96 -13.79
N TYR A 103 1.59 0.96 -14.63
CA TYR A 103 1.08 -0.33 -14.15
C TYR A 103 2.18 -1.11 -13.44
N TYR A 104 1.85 -1.67 -12.29
CA TYR A 104 2.71 -2.58 -11.55
C TYR A 104 1.88 -3.53 -10.71
N GLY A 105 2.49 -4.63 -10.33
CA GLY A 105 1.93 -5.61 -9.40
C GLY A 105 3.06 -6.33 -8.73
N PHE A 106 2.79 -7.02 -7.64
CA PHE A 106 3.81 -7.76 -6.91
C PHE A 106 3.19 -8.89 -6.12
N THR A 107 4.05 -9.77 -5.61
CA THR A 107 3.66 -10.89 -4.76
C THR A 107 4.52 -10.87 -3.51
N ALA A 108 3.91 -11.10 -2.36
CA ALA A 108 4.63 -11.28 -1.10
C ALA A 108 5.35 -12.62 -1.12
N GLY A 109 6.57 -12.66 -0.59
CA GLY A 109 7.34 -13.89 -0.49
C GLY A 109 6.82 -14.85 0.59
N ALA A 110 7.57 -15.93 0.81
CA ALA A 110 7.18 -17.02 1.70
C ALA A 110 7.04 -16.61 3.18
N ALA A 111 7.71 -15.53 3.60
CA ALA A 111 7.64 -15.02 4.96
C ALA A 111 6.65 -13.85 5.11
N GLY A 112 5.90 -13.55 4.06
CA GLY A 112 5.03 -12.38 4.04
C GLY A 112 5.77 -11.12 3.62
N LEU A 113 5.11 -9.98 3.81
CA LEU A 113 5.67 -8.71 3.37
C LEU A 113 5.05 -7.57 4.17
N ARG A 114 5.90 -6.69 4.71
CA ARG A 114 5.44 -5.42 5.28
C ARG A 114 6.10 -4.28 4.53
N ILE A 115 5.30 -3.33 4.07
CA ILE A 115 5.78 -2.16 3.33
C ILE A 115 5.25 -0.88 3.94
N VAL A 116 5.99 0.20 3.70
CA VAL A 116 5.52 1.56 3.87
C VAL A 116 5.34 2.15 2.49
N ASN A 117 4.21 2.80 2.30
CA ASN A 117 3.85 3.43 1.03
C ASN A 117 3.69 4.93 1.27
N PHE A 118 4.47 5.72 0.55
CA PHE A 118 4.53 7.16 0.73
C PHE A 118 4.13 7.88 -0.55
N ARG A 119 3.26 8.88 -0.42
CA ARG A 119 2.82 9.74 -1.52
C ARG A 119 2.83 11.20 -1.10
N ALA A 120 3.01 12.09 -2.07
CA ALA A 120 3.11 13.53 -1.81
C ALA A 120 1.79 14.16 -1.36
N ARG A 121 0.68 13.48 -1.64
CA ARG A 121 -0.69 13.92 -1.27
C ARG A 121 -1.58 12.69 -1.17
N CYS A 122 -2.83 12.89 -0.71
CA CYS A 122 -3.81 11.82 -0.69
C CYS A 122 -4.06 11.30 -2.10
N ASP A 123 -3.84 10.01 -2.30
CA ASP A 123 -4.16 9.33 -3.55
C ASP A 123 -4.79 7.99 -3.21
N VAL A 124 -6.08 7.87 -3.49
CA VAL A 124 -6.84 6.64 -3.30
C VAL A 124 -7.26 6.06 -4.65
N SER A 125 -6.68 6.55 -5.74
CA SER A 125 -6.97 6.04 -7.06
C SER A 125 -6.44 4.61 -7.21
N PHE A 126 -7.14 3.82 -8.01
CA PHE A 126 -6.76 2.45 -8.30
C PHE A 126 -7.39 2.04 -9.62
N TYR A 127 -6.55 1.72 -10.60
CA TYR A 127 -7.01 1.31 -11.93
C TYR A 127 -6.38 -0.03 -12.29
N ALA A 128 -7.18 -1.10 -12.21
CA ALA A 128 -6.70 -2.43 -12.58
C ALA A 128 -6.60 -2.57 -14.10
N THR A 129 -5.76 -3.48 -14.56
CA THR A 129 -5.76 -3.88 -15.97
C THR A 129 -7.02 -4.68 -16.27
N GLU A 130 -7.51 -4.53 -17.49
CA GLU A 130 -8.65 -5.32 -17.96
C GLU A 130 -8.24 -6.72 -18.37
#